data_6b6385a41ffbbdc45fc6cfda28e19458
#
_entry.id   6b6385a41ffbbdc45fc6cfda28e19458
#
_cell.length_a   1.000
_cell.length_b   1.000
_cell.length_c   1.000
_cell.angle_alpha   90.00
_cell.angle_beta   90.00
_cell.angle_gamma   90.00
#
_symmetry.space_group_name_H-M   'P 1'
#
loop_
_entity.id
_entity.type
_entity.pdbx_description
1 polymer ?
#
loop_
_entity_poly.entity_id
_entity_poly.type
_entity_poly.pdbx_seq_one_letter_code
_entity_poly.pdbx_strand_id
1 'polypeptide(L)'
;MSMNIHEIVESQRKFFQTGATLPVSCRLRMLRKLREAVDRYEAAIGEALAADLGKSGYESFMCETGLVRGEISYMLRHTAQLAKDRTVYTPLAQFAARSYQKRSPYGVTLIMSPWNYPMLLTLDPLADAIAAGNTAVVKPSAYAPASSALLAKILGECFPPEYVAVVTGGRQENAALLEEKFDFVFFTGSQTVGREVLRHTAEHLTPAVLELGGKSPCIVDETARLPLAARRIVFGKYLNCGQTCVAPDYILCHSSVKDRLVEALGKEVRRQYGENPLENPDYGRIVNEKHFQRLMGLMDRDKVVTGGQSCLPTLQIAPTILDRVTPGDPVMQEEIFGPILPVLTYDRFEDLYALLADKPKPLALYLFSENRPCIREAMSRFRFGGGCVNDVVIHLATSEMGFGGVGESGMGAYHGKRGFETFSHTKSIVDKKTWMDLPMRYQPYQKNLYGKLLHLFLR
;
A
#
# COMPACT_ATOMS: atom_id res chain seq x y z
N MET A 1 -17.07 12.22 28.01
CA MET A 1 -17.86 12.44 26.77
C MET A 1 -16.93 12.12 25.61
N SER A 2 -17.33 11.23 24.68
CA SER A 2 -16.57 11.07 23.43
C SER A 2 -16.73 12.33 22.61
N MET A 3 -15.62 12.94 22.17
CA MET A 3 -15.63 14.06 21.23
C MET A 3 -16.32 13.59 19.92
N ASN A 4 -17.13 14.46 19.31
CA ASN A 4 -17.65 14.15 17.98
C ASN A 4 -16.55 14.31 16.91
N ILE A 5 -16.77 13.81 15.69
CA ILE A 5 -15.76 13.81 14.63
C ILE A 5 -15.30 15.23 14.30
N HIS A 6 -16.24 16.18 14.20
CA HIS A 6 -15.93 17.57 13.93
C HIS A 6 -15.03 18.19 15.02
N GLU A 7 -15.33 17.96 16.30
CA GLU A 7 -14.52 18.43 17.43
C GLU A 7 -13.09 17.88 17.39
N ILE A 8 -12.94 16.58 16.99
CA ILE A 8 -11.63 15.95 16.83
C ILE A 8 -10.82 16.68 15.75
N VAL A 9 -11.39 16.86 14.56
CA VAL A 9 -10.71 17.50 13.43
C VAL A 9 -10.32 18.94 13.74
N GLU A 10 -11.23 19.70 14.34
CA GLU A 10 -10.97 21.09 14.75
C GLU A 10 -9.90 21.19 15.86
N SER A 11 -9.90 20.27 16.82
CA SER A 11 -8.88 20.18 17.86
C SER A 11 -7.50 19.91 17.25
N GLN A 12 -7.40 18.97 16.29
CA GLN A 12 -6.16 18.68 15.58
C GLN A 12 -5.68 19.88 14.74
N ARG A 13 -6.61 20.61 14.10
CA ARG A 13 -6.29 21.80 13.33
C ARG A 13 -5.70 22.90 14.23
N LYS A 14 -6.31 23.17 15.37
CA LYS A 14 -5.80 24.11 16.37
C LYS A 14 -4.42 23.69 16.88
N PHE A 15 -4.24 22.40 17.20
CA PHE A 15 -2.96 21.89 17.68
C PHE A 15 -1.88 22.00 16.59
N PHE A 16 -2.17 21.66 15.35
CA PHE A 16 -1.24 21.80 14.23
C PHE A 16 -0.80 23.26 14.03
N GLN A 17 -1.73 24.23 14.15
CA GLN A 17 -1.45 25.66 14.03
C GLN A 17 -0.47 26.18 15.09
N THR A 18 -0.34 25.52 16.23
CA THR A 18 0.69 25.90 17.23
C THR A 18 2.11 25.66 16.75
N GLY A 19 2.30 24.88 15.68
CA GLY A 19 3.61 24.47 15.18
C GLY A 19 4.32 23.40 16.04
N ALA A 20 3.65 22.81 17.03
CA ALA A 20 4.24 21.84 17.96
C ALA A 20 4.77 20.58 17.26
N THR A 21 4.23 20.21 16.08
CA THR A 21 4.65 19.04 15.29
C THR A 21 5.84 19.33 14.37
N LEU A 22 6.19 20.60 14.14
CA LEU A 22 7.20 21.00 13.16
C LEU A 22 8.65 20.65 13.56
N PRO A 23 9.08 20.75 14.84
CA PRO A 23 10.43 20.38 15.23
C PRO A 23 10.69 18.88 15.00
N VAL A 24 11.81 18.56 14.32
CA VAL A 24 12.22 17.17 14.05
C VAL A 24 12.38 16.37 15.35
N SER A 25 12.87 17.01 16.41
CA SER A 25 12.99 16.37 17.74
C SER A 25 11.64 15.91 18.30
N CYS A 26 10.56 16.65 18.05
CA CYS A 26 9.21 16.23 18.43
C CYS A 26 8.79 14.99 17.63
N ARG A 27 8.94 15.02 16.31
CA ARG A 27 8.58 13.88 15.43
C ARG A 27 9.31 12.60 15.82
N LEU A 28 10.63 12.70 16.03
CA LEU A 28 11.45 11.54 16.48
C LEU A 28 11.02 11.02 17.85
N ARG A 29 10.64 11.88 18.78
CA ARG A 29 10.11 11.48 20.09
C ARG A 29 8.79 10.73 19.94
N MET A 30 7.88 11.19 19.08
CA MET A 30 6.60 10.53 18.84
C MET A 30 6.78 9.18 18.14
N LEU A 31 7.68 9.07 17.16
CA LEU A 31 8.04 7.79 16.53
C LEU A 31 8.63 6.79 17.53
N ARG A 32 9.47 7.24 18.49
CA ARG A 32 9.97 6.35 19.56
C ARG A 32 8.84 5.84 20.45
N LYS A 33 7.92 6.71 20.86
CA LYS A 33 6.73 6.29 21.62
C LYS A 33 5.91 5.24 20.89
N LEU A 34 5.68 5.45 19.57
CA LEU A 34 4.95 4.49 18.74
C LEU A 34 5.72 3.16 18.68
N ARG A 35 7.04 3.18 18.49
CA ARG A 35 7.87 1.98 18.46
C ARG A 35 7.82 1.21 19.78
N GLU A 36 7.99 1.89 20.91
CA GLU A 36 7.92 1.31 22.25
C GLU A 36 6.55 0.69 22.53
N ALA A 37 5.48 1.31 22.03
CA ALA A 37 4.13 0.76 22.17
C ALA A 37 3.93 -0.49 21.32
N VAL A 38 4.36 -0.49 20.06
CA VAL A 38 4.31 -1.67 19.18
C VAL A 38 5.09 -2.83 19.80
N ASP A 39 6.26 -2.56 20.38
CA ASP A 39 7.08 -3.58 21.06
C ASP A 39 6.38 -4.13 22.32
N ARG A 40 5.77 -3.26 23.12
CA ARG A 40 5.04 -3.62 24.35
C ARG A 40 3.81 -4.46 24.09
N TYR A 41 3.09 -4.14 23.02
CA TYR A 41 1.81 -4.76 22.67
C TYR A 41 1.93 -5.92 21.68
N GLU A 42 3.14 -6.38 21.33
CA GLU A 42 3.35 -7.43 20.31
C GLU A 42 2.49 -8.67 20.53
N ALA A 43 2.44 -9.21 21.75
CA ALA A 43 1.60 -10.37 22.08
C ALA A 43 0.11 -10.07 21.87
N ALA A 44 -0.39 -8.94 22.39
CA ALA A 44 -1.79 -8.54 22.22
C ALA A 44 -2.16 -8.25 20.74
N ILE A 45 -1.22 -7.76 19.95
CA ILE A 45 -1.39 -7.61 18.51
C ILE A 45 -1.60 -8.98 17.85
N GLY A 46 -0.76 -9.97 18.20
CA GLY A 46 -0.92 -11.35 17.72
C GLY A 46 -2.27 -11.95 18.10
N GLU A 47 -2.72 -11.75 19.34
CA GLU A 47 -4.04 -12.20 19.82
C GLU A 47 -5.19 -11.53 19.05
N ALA A 48 -5.13 -10.22 18.79
CA ALA A 48 -6.14 -9.50 18.05
C ALA A 48 -6.22 -9.97 16.58
N LEU A 49 -5.08 -10.19 15.93
CA LEU A 49 -5.00 -10.72 14.57
C LEU A 49 -5.49 -12.16 14.47
N ALA A 50 -5.22 -12.99 15.47
CA ALA A 50 -5.78 -14.33 15.58
C ALA A 50 -7.31 -14.28 15.78
N ALA A 51 -7.81 -13.38 16.60
CA ALA A 51 -9.25 -13.19 16.83
C ALA A 51 -10.00 -12.75 15.58
N ASP A 52 -9.44 -11.83 14.78
CA ASP A 52 -10.10 -11.29 13.58
C ASP A 52 -9.93 -12.21 12.35
N LEU A 53 -8.71 -12.69 12.09
CA LEU A 53 -8.31 -13.34 10.84
C LEU A 53 -7.80 -14.77 11.01
N GLY A 54 -7.66 -15.26 12.23
CA GLY A 54 -7.04 -16.56 12.49
C GLY A 54 -5.54 -16.62 12.19
N LYS A 55 -4.86 -15.47 12.10
CA LYS A 55 -3.42 -15.44 11.83
C LYS A 55 -2.63 -16.06 12.97
N SER A 56 -1.66 -16.91 12.64
CA SER A 56 -0.70 -17.42 13.63
C SER A 56 0.20 -16.31 14.16
N GLY A 57 0.81 -16.51 15.32
CA GLY A 57 1.76 -15.55 15.88
C GLY A 57 2.96 -15.30 14.95
N TYR A 58 3.40 -16.33 14.24
CA TYR A 58 4.50 -16.21 13.26
C TYR A 58 4.10 -15.32 12.08
N GLU A 59 2.94 -15.57 11.47
CA GLU A 59 2.44 -14.76 10.36
C GLU A 59 2.14 -13.32 10.80
N SER A 60 1.57 -13.14 11.99
CA SER A 60 1.30 -11.82 12.57
C SER A 60 2.58 -10.99 12.73
N PHE A 61 3.67 -11.60 13.19
CA PHE A 61 4.96 -10.93 13.30
C PHE A 61 5.55 -10.65 11.90
N MET A 62 5.64 -11.68 11.05
CA MET A 62 6.29 -11.59 9.73
C MET A 62 5.62 -10.56 8.81
N CYS A 63 4.29 -10.49 8.84
CA CYS A 63 3.52 -9.71 7.86
C CYS A 63 2.95 -8.40 8.39
N GLU A 64 2.98 -8.18 9.72
CA GLU A 64 2.46 -6.95 10.32
C GLU A 64 3.47 -6.32 11.29
N THR A 65 3.61 -6.84 12.51
CA THR A 65 4.41 -6.20 13.55
C THR A 65 5.87 -5.98 13.15
N GLY A 66 6.48 -6.95 12.47
CA GLY A 66 7.86 -6.87 12.00
C GLY A 66 8.08 -5.79 10.94
N LEU A 67 7.12 -5.66 10.00
CA LEU A 67 7.17 -4.64 8.95
C LEU A 67 6.95 -3.25 9.53
N VAL A 68 5.96 -3.05 10.41
CA VAL A 68 5.73 -1.79 11.14
C VAL A 68 6.99 -1.36 11.89
N ARG A 69 7.66 -2.28 12.56
CA ARG A 69 8.95 -2.02 13.24
C ARG A 69 10.04 -1.58 12.26
N GLY A 70 10.05 -2.17 11.08
CA GLY A 70 10.95 -1.82 9.97
C GLY A 70 10.74 -0.37 9.53
N GLU A 71 9.49 0.00 9.24
CA GLU A 71 9.11 1.34 8.79
C GLU A 71 9.39 2.42 9.85
N ILE A 72 8.97 2.21 11.08
CA ILE A 72 9.28 3.14 12.18
C ILE A 72 10.79 3.31 12.35
N SER A 73 11.56 2.22 12.25
CA SER A 73 13.02 2.26 12.36
C SER A 73 13.67 3.03 11.21
N TYR A 74 13.12 2.89 9.99
CA TYR A 74 13.54 3.67 8.85
C TYR A 74 13.29 5.16 9.10
N MET A 75 12.07 5.53 9.53
CA MET A 75 11.72 6.92 9.83
C MET A 75 12.57 7.51 10.95
N LEU A 76 12.84 6.77 12.01
CA LEU A 76 13.72 7.21 13.10
C LEU A 76 15.13 7.57 12.61
N ARG A 77 15.67 6.82 11.65
CA ARG A 77 17.00 7.05 11.09
C ARG A 77 17.05 8.19 10.09
N HIS A 78 15.97 8.36 9.30
CA HIS A 78 16.04 9.20 8.10
C HIS A 78 15.25 10.52 8.21
N THR A 79 14.29 10.66 9.13
CA THR A 79 13.44 11.87 9.24
C THR A 79 14.26 13.17 9.33
N ALA A 80 15.34 13.17 10.10
CA ALA A 80 16.19 14.37 10.24
C ALA A 80 16.85 14.77 8.90
N GLN A 81 17.23 13.82 8.09
CA GLN A 81 17.79 14.06 6.74
C GLN A 81 16.70 14.46 5.75
N LEU A 82 15.56 13.76 5.76
CA LEU A 82 14.44 14.00 4.84
C LEU A 82 13.79 15.37 5.06
N ALA A 83 13.79 15.87 6.30
CA ALA A 83 13.24 17.18 6.67
C ALA A 83 14.16 18.36 6.34
N LYS A 84 15.44 18.13 5.94
CA LYS A 84 16.37 19.21 5.58
C LYS A 84 15.98 19.89 4.29
N ASP A 85 16.23 21.19 4.23
CA ASP A 85 16.15 21.95 2.99
C ASP A 85 17.15 21.43 1.96
N ARG A 86 16.69 21.15 0.76
CA ARG A 86 17.51 20.68 -0.36
C ARG A 86 17.88 21.86 -1.26
N THR A 87 19.11 22.34 -1.19
CA THR A 87 19.60 23.34 -2.16
C THR A 87 19.64 22.74 -3.57
N VAL A 88 19.17 23.52 -4.54
CA VAL A 88 19.17 23.18 -5.97
C VAL A 88 19.94 24.22 -6.74
N TYR A 89 20.24 23.93 -8.00
CA TYR A 89 20.92 24.89 -8.88
C TYR A 89 20.09 26.18 -9.01
N THR A 90 20.77 27.34 -8.85
CA THR A 90 20.20 28.66 -9.06
C THR A 90 20.68 29.19 -10.39
N PRO A 91 19.79 29.40 -11.39
CA PRO A 91 20.18 29.96 -12.69
C PRO A 91 20.88 31.30 -12.56
N LEU A 92 21.81 31.62 -13.49
CA LEU A 92 22.53 32.87 -13.49
C LEU A 92 21.61 34.10 -13.59
N ALA A 93 20.47 33.95 -14.28
CA ALA A 93 19.43 35.01 -14.33
C ALA A 93 18.84 35.37 -12.95
N GLN A 94 19.03 34.54 -11.97
CA GLN A 94 18.62 34.78 -10.57
C GLN A 94 19.80 35.12 -9.65
N PHE A 95 20.97 35.39 -10.18
CA PHE A 95 22.16 35.80 -9.40
C PHE A 95 21.82 37.01 -8.50
N ALA A 96 22.31 37.01 -7.49
CA ALA A 96 22.63 36.77 -6.15
C ALA A 96 21.42 36.14 -5.37
N ALA A 97 21.11 34.91 -5.61
CA ALA A 97 20.07 34.17 -4.91
C ALA A 97 20.53 32.75 -4.54
N ARG A 98 19.80 32.15 -3.60
CA ARG A 98 19.89 30.74 -3.26
C ARG A 98 18.54 30.08 -3.53
N SER A 99 18.51 29.04 -4.36
CA SER A 99 17.31 28.26 -4.62
C SER A 99 17.32 26.98 -3.79
N TYR A 100 16.20 26.66 -3.13
CA TYR A 100 16.08 25.44 -2.35
C TYR A 100 14.64 24.95 -2.27
N GLN A 101 14.52 23.66 -2.03
CA GLN A 101 13.26 22.97 -1.77
C GLN A 101 13.13 22.72 -0.26
N LYS A 102 11.98 23.06 0.30
CA LYS A 102 11.64 22.84 1.71
C LYS A 102 10.44 21.93 1.84
N ARG A 103 10.59 20.83 2.61
CA ARG A 103 9.48 19.94 2.95
C ARG A 103 8.62 20.56 4.05
N SER A 104 7.31 20.45 3.90
CA SER A 104 6.33 20.97 4.84
C SER A 104 5.20 19.98 5.00
N PRO A 105 4.76 19.63 6.23
CA PRO A 105 3.57 18.82 6.41
C PRO A 105 2.35 19.47 5.75
N TYR A 106 1.37 18.66 5.37
CA TYR A 106 0.08 19.17 4.89
C TYR A 106 -0.74 19.81 6.03
N GLY A 107 -0.87 19.12 7.15
CA GLY A 107 -1.69 19.56 8.28
C GLY A 107 -2.38 18.42 9.00
N VAL A 108 -3.72 18.44 9.00
CA VAL A 108 -4.56 17.36 9.55
C VAL A 108 -4.77 16.31 8.48
N THR A 109 -4.33 15.07 8.73
CA THR A 109 -4.43 13.97 7.78
C THR A 109 -5.47 12.93 8.21
N LEU A 110 -6.20 12.37 7.25
CA LEU A 110 -7.06 11.21 7.47
C LEU A 110 -6.38 9.95 6.93
N ILE A 111 -6.29 8.90 7.76
CA ILE A 111 -5.78 7.57 7.37
C ILE A 111 -6.91 6.56 7.55
N MET A 112 -7.44 6.06 6.45
CA MET A 112 -8.49 5.03 6.43
C MET A 112 -7.87 3.70 6.01
N SER A 113 -7.88 2.72 6.91
CA SER A 113 -7.19 1.45 6.72
C SER A 113 -8.15 0.25 6.62
N PRO A 114 -7.76 -0.80 5.86
CA PRO A 114 -8.56 -1.99 5.64
C PRO A 114 -8.41 -3.01 6.79
N TRP A 115 -9.07 -4.15 6.61
CA TRP A 115 -9.16 -5.22 7.60
C TRP A 115 -8.15 -6.35 7.42
N ASN A 116 -7.51 -6.46 6.25
CA ASN A 116 -6.72 -7.66 5.91
C ASN A 116 -5.31 -7.66 6.54
N TYR A 117 -4.71 -6.50 6.71
CA TYR A 117 -3.47 -6.27 7.48
C TYR A 117 -3.69 -5.03 8.36
N PRO A 118 -4.56 -5.14 9.37
CA PRO A 118 -5.08 -3.96 10.07
C PRO A 118 -4.01 -3.18 10.84
N MET A 119 -2.98 -3.85 11.37
CA MET A 119 -1.89 -3.18 12.08
C MET A 119 -0.93 -2.51 11.11
N LEU A 120 -0.44 -3.26 10.11
CA LEU A 120 0.51 -2.77 9.11
C LEU A 120 -0.06 -1.57 8.35
N LEU A 121 -1.22 -1.74 7.73
CA LEU A 121 -1.83 -0.73 6.85
C LEU A 121 -2.41 0.47 7.62
N THR A 122 -2.35 0.45 8.93
CA THR A 122 -2.68 1.59 9.79
C THR A 122 -1.42 2.29 10.29
N LEU A 123 -0.46 1.52 10.81
CA LEU A 123 0.68 2.08 11.54
C LEU A 123 1.81 2.55 10.63
N ASP A 124 2.00 1.96 9.45
CA ASP A 124 3.00 2.42 8.50
C ASP A 124 2.68 3.82 7.95
N PRO A 125 1.48 4.08 7.37
CA PRO A 125 1.15 5.43 6.93
C PRO A 125 1.06 6.43 8.10
N LEU A 126 0.72 5.98 9.31
CA LEU A 126 0.77 6.83 10.51
C LEU A 126 2.22 7.22 10.87
N ALA A 127 3.17 6.29 10.78
CA ALA A 127 4.58 6.59 11.02
C ALA A 127 5.11 7.61 10.00
N ASP A 128 4.72 7.47 8.72
CA ASP A 128 5.05 8.42 7.66
C ASP A 128 4.47 9.81 7.92
N ALA A 129 3.19 9.88 8.32
CA ALA A 129 2.51 11.13 8.66
C ALA A 129 3.18 11.85 9.84
N ILE A 130 3.53 11.11 10.91
CA ILE A 130 4.26 11.63 12.07
C ILE A 130 5.65 12.12 11.67
N ALA A 131 6.39 11.34 10.86
CA ALA A 131 7.71 11.71 10.38
C ALA A 131 7.68 13.01 9.55
N ALA A 132 6.67 13.17 8.71
CA ALA A 132 6.45 14.38 7.93
C ALA A 132 6.03 15.60 8.78
N GLY A 133 5.44 15.37 9.97
CA GLY A 133 5.04 16.41 10.93
C GLY A 133 3.56 16.78 10.88
N ASN A 134 2.71 15.88 10.40
CA ASN A 134 1.25 16.05 10.40
C ASN A 134 0.64 15.65 11.75
N THR A 135 -0.61 16.04 11.96
CA THR A 135 -1.55 15.38 12.87
C THR A 135 -2.35 14.33 12.10
N ALA A 136 -2.96 13.36 12.76
CA ALA A 136 -3.66 12.29 12.07
C ALA A 136 -4.95 11.88 12.78
N VAL A 137 -6.02 11.73 11.99
CA VAL A 137 -7.20 10.95 12.37
C VAL A 137 -7.09 9.60 11.68
N VAL A 138 -7.16 8.53 12.48
CA VAL A 138 -7.03 7.15 12.02
C VAL A 138 -8.38 6.46 12.09
N LYS A 139 -8.80 5.86 10.99
CA LYS A 139 -10.05 5.12 10.87
C LYS A 139 -9.79 3.66 10.48
N PRO A 140 -9.58 2.76 11.47
CA PRO A 140 -9.42 1.34 11.20
C PRO A 140 -10.75 0.70 10.77
N SER A 141 -10.66 -0.46 10.12
CA SER A 141 -11.83 -1.15 9.57
C SER A 141 -12.71 -1.80 10.65
N ALA A 142 -14.02 -1.62 10.55
CA ALA A 142 -14.99 -2.33 11.39
C ALA A 142 -15.02 -3.86 11.16
N TYR A 143 -14.43 -4.37 10.07
CA TYR A 143 -14.36 -5.82 9.80
C TYR A 143 -13.24 -6.53 10.59
N ALA A 144 -12.35 -5.77 11.22
CA ALA A 144 -11.35 -6.28 12.16
C ALA A 144 -11.55 -5.64 13.55
N PRO A 145 -12.60 -6.01 14.28
CA PRO A 145 -13.01 -5.30 15.51
C PRO A 145 -12.01 -5.43 16.65
N ALA A 146 -11.37 -6.59 16.83
CA ALA A 146 -10.37 -6.79 17.88
C ALA A 146 -9.12 -5.93 17.60
N SER A 147 -8.63 -5.93 16.36
CA SER A 147 -7.52 -5.09 15.92
C SER A 147 -7.85 -3.59 16.02
N SER A 148 -9.06 -3.19 15.63
CA SER A 148 -9.50 -1.79 15.72
C SER A 148 -9.59 -1.29 17.16
N ALA A 149 -10.11 -2.10 18.08
CA ALA A 149 -10.17 -1.78 19.50
C ALA A 149 -8.77 -1.67 20.11
N LEU A 150 -7.86 -2.59 19.72
CA LEU A 150 -6.48 -2.55 20.21
C LEU A 150 -5.71 -1.34 19.65
N LEU A 151 -5.90 -0.99 18.37
CA LEU A 151 -5.32 0.23 17.79
C LEU A 151 -5.79 1.48 18.52
N ALA A 152 -7.09 1.58 18.83
CA ALA A 152 -7.62 2.70 19.61
C ALA A 152 -6.98 2.79 21.00
N LYS A 153 -6.78 1.66 21.66
CA LYS A 153 -6.08 1.59 22.97
C LYS A 153 -4.62 2.03 22.84
N ILE A 154 -3.85 1.42 21.95
CA ILE A 154 -2.42 1.69 21.77
C ILE A 154 -2.19 3.17 21.44
N LEU A 155 -2.91 3.69 20.44
CA LEU A 155 -2.71 5.06 19.98
C LEU A 155 -3.22 6.09 21.00
N GLY A 156 -4.31 5.79 21.72
CA GLY A 156 -4.81 6.64 22.82
C GLY A 156 -3.87 6.71 24.03
N GLU A 157 -3.07 5.65 24.29
CA GLU A 157 -2.02 5.69 25.31
C GLU A 157 -0.75 6.43 24.84
N CYS A 158 -0.47 6.39 23.53
CA CYS A 158 0.72 7.03 22.95
C CYS A 158 0.56 8.53 22.77
N PHE A 159 -0.62 8.99 22.36
CA PHE A 159 -0.82 10.32 21.83
C PHE A 159 -2.09 10.97 22.38
N PRO A 160 -2.06 12.28 22.63
CA PRO A 160 -3.28 13.03 22.90
C PRO A 160 -4.12 13.13 21.59
N PRO A 161 -5.47 13.19 21.69
CA PRO A 161 -6.36 13.14 20.53
C PRO A 161 -6.20 14.32 19.56
N GLU A 162 -5.72 15.47 20.05
CA GLU A 162 -5.38 16.62 19.20
C GLU A 162 -4.14 16.39 18.33
N TYR A 163 -3.37 15.32 18.58
CA TYR A 163 -2.23 14.93 17.74
C TYR A 163 -2.54 13.68 16.90
N VAL A 164 -2.96 12.59 17.52
CA VAL A 164 -3.42 11.38 16.83
C VAL A 164 -4.70 10.90 17.50
N ALA A 165 -5.79 10.85 16.75
CA ALA A 165 -7.07 10.34 17.21
C ALA A 165 -7.47 9.09 16.44
N VAL A 166 -8.16 8.15 17.08
CA VAL A 166 -8.75 6.97 16.44
C VAL A 166 -10.26 7.07 16.48
N VAL A 167 -10.88 7.02 15.31
CA VAL A 167 -12.34 6.94 15.15
C VAL A 167 -12.69 5.51 14.76
N THR A 168 -13.25 4.74 15.68
CA THR A 168 -13.78 3.40 15.40
C THR A 168 -15.20 3.50 14.86
N GLY A 169 -15.70 2.45 14.23
CA GLY A 169 -17.06 2.39 13.70
C GLY A 169 -17.11 1.94 12.25
N GLY A 170 -18.28 2.05 11.63
CA GLY A 170 -18.59 1.51 10.32
C GLY A 170 -18.79 2.55 9.22
N ARG A 171 -19.86 2.34 8.43
CA ARG A 171 -20.15 3.20 7.27
C ARG A 171 -20.56 4.61 7.66
N GLN A 172 -21.24 4.78 8.79
CA GLN A 172 -21.70 6.09 9.26
C GLN A 172 -20.50 6.98 9.61
N GLU A 173 -19.54 6.43 10.36
CA GLU A 173 -18.33 7.13 10.73
C GLU A 173 -17.41 7.39 9.53
N ASN A 174 -17.37 6.46 8.55
CA ASN A 174 -16.64 6.70 7.30
C ASN A 174 -17.25 7.89 6.53
N ALA A 175 -18.57 7.95 6.39
CA ALA A 175 -19.23 9.05 5.71
C ALA A 175 -19.01 10.38 6.45
N ALA A 176 -19.20 10.38 7.78
CA ALA A 176 -19.02 11.58 8.59
C ALA A 176 -17.56 12.10 8.55
N LEU A 177 -16.55 11.22 8.50
CA LEU A 177 -15.16 11.62 8.32
C LEU A 177 -14.90 12.22 6.93
N LEU A 178 -15.50 11.68 5.89
CA LEU A 178 -15.31 12.18 4.52
C LEU A 178 -16.01 13.53 4.27
N GLU A 179 -17.02 13.90 5.07
CA GLU A 179 -17.62 15.23 5.06
C GLU A 179 -16.72 16.31 5.69
N GLU A 180 -15.73 15.90 6.51
CA GLU A 180 -14.81 16.84 7.14
C GLU A 180 -13.68 17.27 6.20
N LYS A 181 -13.24 18.53 6.35
CA LYS A 181 -12.10 19.03 5.58
C LYS A 181 -10.79 18.58 6.20
N PHE A 182 -10.14 17.62 5.55
CA PHE A 182 -8.75 17.24 5.82
C PHE A 182 -7.78 17.96 4.86
N ASP A 183 -6.52 18.04 5.26
CA ASP A 183 -5.46 18.62 4.43
C ASP A 183 -4.76 17.56 3.57
N PHE A 184 -4.95 16.27 3.90
CA PHE A 184 -4.48 15.11 3.14
C PHE A 184 -5.29 13.86 3.52
N VAL A 185 -5.58 12.98 2.56
CA VAL A 185 -6.26 11.70 2.80
C VAL A 185 -5.40 10.55 2.28
N PHE A 186 -5.15 9.56 3.14
CA PHE A 186 -4.56 8.27 2.78
C PHE A 186 -5.60 7.17 2.96
N PHE A 187 -5.93 6.48 1.90
CA PHE A 187 -6.93 5.42 1.90
C PHE A 187 -6.39 4.13 1.33
N THR A 188 -6.59 3.02 2.04
CA THR A 188 -6.35 1.68 1.54
C THR A 188 -7.65 0.88 1.59
N GLY A 189 -8.06 0.28 0.47
CA GLY A 189 -9.29 -0.51 0.41
C GLY A 189 -9.79 -0.82 -0.99
N SER A 190 -11.11 -0.98 -1.14
CA SER A 190 -11.72 -1.33 -2.43
C SER A 190 -11.79 -0.12 -3.38
N GLN A 191 -11.77 -0.39 -4.69
CA GLN A 191 -11.94 0.62 -5.74
C GLN A 191 -13.25 1.42 -5.58
N THR A 192 -14.33 0.77 -5.15
CA THR A 192 -15.62 1.44 -4.95
C THR A 192 -15.53 2.52 -3.89
N VAL A 193 -14.94 2.20 -2.73
CA VAL A 193 -14.76 3.18 -1.65
C VAL A 193 -13.69 4.22 -2.03
N GLY A 194 -12.63 3.83 -2.76
CA GLY A 194 -11.64 4.77 -3.26
C GLY A 194 -12.22 5.86 -4.16
N ARG A 195 -13.18 5.50 -5.04
CA ARG A 195 -13.91 6.49 -5.84
C ARG A 195 -14.75 7.43 -4.98
N GLU A 196 -15.33 6.92 -3.89
CA GLU A 196 -16.09 7.74 -2.94
C GLU A 196 -15.17 8.73 -2.22
N VAL A 197 -14.02 8.27 -1.73
CA VAL A 197 -12.99 9.15 -1.16
C VAL A 197 -12.62 10.27 -2.12
N LEU A 198 -12.38 9.97 -3.40
CA LEU A 198 -12.05 10.99 -4.40
C LEU A 198 -13.16 12.01 -4.63
N ARG A 199 -14.44 11.60 -4.60
CA ARG A 199 -15.55 12.54 -4.73
C ARG A 199 -15.56 13.57 -3.60
N HIS A 200 -15.41 13.11 -2.35
CA HIS A 200 -15.38 13.99 -1.19
C HIS A 200 -14.11 14.87 -1.15
N THR A 201 -12.95 14.32 -1.47
CA THR A 201 -11.71 15.10 -1.48
C THR A 201 -11.71 16.18 -2.58
N ALA A 202 -12.42 15.97 -3.68
CA ALA A 202 -12.57 16.95 -4.75
C ALA A 202 -13.27 18.24 -4.30
N GLU A 203 -14.24 18.16 -3.38
CA GLU A 203 -14.95 19.31 -2.86
C GLU A 203 -14.07 20.31 -2.13
N HIS A 204 -12.99 19.80 -1.50
CA HIS A 204 -12.03 20.59 -0.73
C HIS A 204 -10.68 20.75 -1.42
N LEU A 205 -10.51 20.18 -2.63
CA LEU A 205 -9.22 20.07 -3.34
C LEU A 205 -8.14 19.41 -2.47
N THR A 206 -8.55 18.46 -1.62
CA THR A 206 -7.67 17.72 -0.73
C THR A 206 -6.88 16.68 -1.53
N PRO A 207 -5.53 16.70 -1.49
CA PRO A 207 -4.75 15.65 -2.11
C PRO A 207 -4.98 14.31 -1.42
N ALA A 208 -5.06 13.24 -2.23
CA ALA A 208 -5.30 11.89 -1.73
C ALA A 208 -4.32 10.89 -2.32
N VAL A 209 -3.97 9.88 -1.52
CA VAL A 209 -3.33 8.64 -1.95
C VAL A 209 -4.30 7.50 -1.77
N LEU A 210 -4.42 6.68 -2.79
CA LEU A 210 -5.30 5.51 -2.81
C LEU A 210 -4.47 4.27 -3.08
N GLU A 211 -4.50 3.32 -2.14
CA GLU A 211 -3.97 1.98 -2.29
C GLU A 211 -5.13 1.02 -2.47
N LEU A 212 -5.30 0.53 -3.69
CA LEU A 212 -6.45 -0.27 -4.10
C LEU A 212 -5.99 -1.67 -4.51
N GLY A 213 -6.95 -2.58 -4.68
CA GLY A 213 -6.67 -3.93 -5.15
C GLY A 213 -6.60 -4.04 -6.68
N GLY A 214 -6.57 -5.27 -7.15
CA GLY A 214 -6.60 -5.60 -8.58
C GLY A 214 -6.31 -7.06 -8.81
N LYS A 215 -6.55 -7.56 -10.04
CA LYS A 215 -6.21 -8.93 -10.42
C LYS A 215 -4.74 -9.02 -10.82
N SER A 216 -3.86 -9.29 -9.84
CA SER A 216 -2.42 -9.37 -10.04
C SER A 216 -2.01 -10.66 -10.76
N PRO A 217 -1.53 -10.60 -12.03
CA PRO A 217 -1.12 -11.77 -12.78
C PRO A 217 0.21 -12.33 -12.28
N CYS A 218 0.32 -13.66 -12.28
CA CYS A 218 1.55 -14.38 -12.07
C CYS A 218 1.90 -15.16 -13.34
N ILE A 219 2.88 -14.65 -14.10
CA ILE A 219 3.30 -15.23 -15.37
C ILE A 219 4.39 -16.26 -15.09
N VAL A 220 4.25 -17.46 -15.64
CA VAL A 220 5.23 -18.55 -15.54
C VAL A 220 5.58 -18.99 -16.95
N ASP A 221 6.81 -18.71 -17.40
CA ASP A 221 7.26 -19.13 -18.72
C ASP A 221 7.90 -20.53 -18.74
N GLU A 222 8.20 -21.03 -19.93
CA GLU A 222 8.77 -22.37 -20.13
C GLU A 222 10.16 -22.56 -19.50
N THR A 223 10.88 -21.45 -19.22
CA THR A 223 12.23 -21.47 -18.63
C THR A 223 12.23 -21.46 -17.11
N ALA A 224 11.04 -21.25 -16.50
CA ALA A 224 10.91 -21.11 -15.06
C ALA A 224 11.36 -22.37 -14.29
N ARG A 225 12.01 -22.16 -13.14
CA ARG A 225 12.33 -23.26 -12.21
C ARG A 225 11.08 -23.70 -11.44
N LEU A 226 10.28 -24.57 -12.03
CA LEU A 226 8.94 -24.91 -11.56
C LEU A 226 8.83 -25.27 -10.06
N PRO A 227 9.73 -26.10 -9.47
CA PRO A 227 9.63 -26.40 -8.03
C PRO A 227 9.80 -25.18 -7.14
N LEU A 228 10.70 -24.25 -7.53
CA LEU A 228 10.92 -23.00 -6.80
C LEU A 228 9.76 -22.03 -7.03
N ALA A 229 9.29 -21.89 -8.27
CA ALA A 229 8.14 -21.08 -8.63
C ALA A 229 6.89 -21.53 -7.84
N ALA A 230 6.58 -22.81 -7.84
CA ALA A 230 5.45 -23.37 -7.10
C ALA A 230 5.54 -23.06 -5.60
N ARG A 231 6.72 -23.21 -4.98
CA ARG A 231 6.94 -22.90 -3.56
C ARG A 231 6.62 -21.44 -3.24
N ARG A 232 7.16 -20.49 -4.05
CA ARG A 232 6.98 -19.05 -3.85
C ARG A 232 5.56 -18.60 -4.15
N ILE A 233 4.96 -19.12 -5.20
CA ILE A 233 3.57 -18.84 -5.57
C ILE A 233 2.62 -19.30 -4.46
N VAL A 234 2.77 -20.54 -3.97
CA VAL A 234 1.94 -21.11 -2.89
C VAL A 234 2.08 -20.26 -1.62
N PHE A 235 3.30 -19.89 -1.23
CA PHE A 235 3.51 -19.00 -0.11
C PHE A 235 2.76 -17.68 -0.28
N GLY A 236 3.01 -16.93 -1.35
CA GLY A 236 2.42 -15.60 -1.51
C GLY A 236 0.93 -15.59 -1.83
N LYS A 237 0.43 -16.67 -2.46
CA LYS A 237 -1.01 -16.81 -2.74
C LYS A 237 -1.83 -17.09 -1.49
N TYR A 238 -1.35 -17.97 -0.61
CA TYR A 238 -2.16 -18.42 0.52
C TYR A 238 -1.82 -17.75 1.85
N LEU A 239 -0.84 -16.86 1.86
CA LEU A 239 -0.59 -15.95 2.97
C LEU A 239 -1.89 -15.16 3.30
N ASN A 240 -2.27 -15.06 4.57
CA ASN A 240 -3.54 -14.47 5.02
C ASN A 240 -4.77 -15.04 4.30
N CYS A 241 -4.76 -16.34 3.99
CA CYS A 241 -5.80 -17.01 3.18
C CYS A 241 -6.04 -16.33 1.81
N GLY A 242 -5.03 -15.73 1.21
CA GLY A 242 -5.15 -15.01 -0.06
C GLY A 242 -5.83 -13.64 0.02
N GLN A 243 -6.14 -13.16 1.21
CA GLN A 243 -6.78 -11.86 1.45
C GLN A 243 -5.74 -10.73 1.43
N THR A 244 -5.01 -10.63 0.32
CA THR A 244 -3.84 -9.75 0.13
C THR A 244 -3.94 -9.08 -1.23
N CYS A 245 -3.88 -7.75 -1.26
CA CYS A 245 -4.02 -6.94 -2.48
C CYS A 245 -2.94 -7.22 -3.55
N VAL A 246 -1.81 -7.77 -3.14
CA VAL A 246 -0.70 -8.20 -4.01
C VAL A 246 -0.58 -9.73 -4.11
N ALA A 247 -1.51 -10.51 -3.59
CA ALA A 247 -1.48 -11.97 -3.81
C ALA A 247 -1.50 -12.27 -5.32
N PRO A 248 -0.76 -13.28 -5.81
CA PRO A 248 -1.01 -13.83 -7.14
C PRO A 248 -2.50 -14.14 -7.30
N ASP A 249 -3.21 -13.37 -8.11
CA ASP A 249 -4.65 -13.54 -8.22
C ASP A 249 -4.99 -14.67 -9.19
N TYR A 250 -4.20 -14.81 -10.25
CA TYR A 250 -4.25 -15.91 -11.21
C TYR A 250 -2.89 -16.18 -11.84
N ILE A 251 -2.71 -17.38 -12.39
CA ILE A 251 -1.50 -17.75 -13.12
C ILE A 251 -1.78 -17.70 -14.63
N LEU A 252 -0.85 -17.11 -15.37
CA LEU A 252 -0.69 -17.27 -16.82
C LEU A 252 0.54 -18.14 -17.04
N CYS A 253 0.34 -19.41 -17.39
CA CYS A 253 1.40 -20.40 -17.55
C CYS A 253 1.62 -20.74 -19.02
N HIS A 254 2.89 -20.80 -19.45
CA HIS A 254 3.19 -21.35 -20.78
C HIS A 254 2.67 -22.79 -20.89
N SER A 255 1.94 -23.09 -21.97
CA SER A 255 1.21 -24.37 -22.12
C SER A 255 2.11 -25.59 -22.00
N SER A 256 3.36 -25.53 -22.47
CA SER A 256 4.33 -26.63 -22.42
C SER A 256 4.74 -27.09 -21.02
N VAL A 257 4.55 -26.23 -19.99
CA VAL A 257 4.93 -26.55 -18.60
C VAL A 257 3.75 -26.56 -17.63
N LYS A 258 2.52 -26.33 -18.11
CA LYS A 258 1.31 -26.17 -17.31
C LYS A 258 1.05 -27.36 -16.38
N ASP A 259 1.03 -28.58 -16.91
CA ASP A 259 0.70 -29.79 -16.11
C ASP A 259 1.76 -30.01 -15.00
N ARG A 260 3.03 -29.82 -15.33
CA ARG A 260 4.14 -29.92 -14.38
C ARG A 260 4.05 -28.85 -13.30
N LEU A 261 3.63 -27.63 -13.65
CA LEU A 261 3.44 -26.55 -12.68
C LEU A 261 2.27 -26.88 -11.75
N VAL A 262 1.11 -27.29 -12.28
CA VAL A 262 -0.07 -27.65 -11.48
C VAL A 262 0.25 -28.76 -10.49
N GLU A 263 0.97 -29.81 -10.94
CA GLU A 263 1.44 -30.89 -10.06
C GLU A 263 2.36 -30.36 -8.96
N ALA A 264 3.33 -29.48 -9.32
CA ALA A 264 4.26 -28.89 -8.36
C ALA A 264 3.55 -27.99 -7.34
N LEU A 265 2.57 -27.20 -7.77
CA LEU A 265 1.73 -26.37 -6.89
C LEU A 265 0.95 -27.24 -5.89
N GLY A 266 0.32 -28.32 -6.34
CA GLY A 266 -0.40 -29.27 -5.48
C GLY A 266 0.51 -29.93 -4.44
N LYS A 267 1.73 -30.32 -4.83
CA LYS A 267 2.75 -30.86 -3.90
C LYS A 267 3.16 -29.82 -2.84
N GLU A 268 3.36 -28.55 -3.24
CA GLU A 268 3.73 -27.48 -2.33
C GLU A 268 2.57 -27.10 -1.39
N VAL A 269 1.32 -27.13 -1.84
CA VAL A 269 0.16 -26.93 -0.95
C VAL A 269 0.16 -27.97 0.17
N ARG A 270 0.29 -29.26 -0.16
CA ARG A 270 0.37 -30.31 0.84
C ARG A 270 1.58 -30.18 1.76
N ARG A 271 2.72 -29.76 1.21
CA ARG A 271 3.94 -29.57 2.00
C ARG A 271 3.81 -28.42 3.01
N GLN A 272 3.22 -27.28 2.61
CA GLN A 272 3.15 -26.08 3.44
C GLN A 272 1.95 -26.10 4.40
N TYR A 273 0.83 -26.70 4.01
CA TYR A 273 -0.43 -26.66 4.76
C TYR A 273 -0.90 -28.00 5.29
N GLY A 274 -0.24 -29.13 4.93
CA GLY A 274 -0.61 -30.48 5.31
C GLY A 274 -1.66 -31.10 4.39
N GLU A 275 -2.03 -32.34 4.67
CA GLU A 275 -3.08 -33.06 3.92
C GLU A 275 -4.47 -32.50 4.21
N ASN A 276 -4.70 -32.00 5.42
CA ASN A 276 -5.92 -31.30 5.81
C ASN A 276 -5.63 -29.86 6.24
N PRO A 277 -5.59 -28.90 5.31
CA PRO A 277 -5.29 -27.50 5.63
C PRO A 277 -6.23 -26.83 6.64
N LEU A 278 -7.48 -27.30 6.77
CA LEU A 278 -8.45 -26.75 7.71
C LEU A 278 -8.13 -27.09 9.17
N GLU A 279 -7.31 -28.12 9.41
CA GLU A 279 -6.81 -28.49 10.75
C GLU A 279 -5.43 -27.88 11.06
N ASN A 280 -4.81 -27.20 10.11
CA ASN A 280 -3.53 -26.55 10.31
C ASN A 280 -3.69 -25.32 11.23
N PRO A 281 -3.07 -25.29 12.43
CA PRO A 281 -3.22 -24.21 13.39
C PRO A 281 -2.62 -22.87 12.91
N ASP A 282 -1.74 -22.90 11.90
CA ASP A 282 -1.14 -21.73 11.30
C ASP A 282 -1.92 -21.19 10.09
N TYR A 283 -2.98 -21.91 9.67
CA TYR A 283 -3.82 -21.47 8.57
C TYR A 283 -5.01 -20.65 9.05
N GLY A 284 -5.10 -19.40 8.59
CA GLY A 284 -6.13 -18.46 9.01
C GLY A 284 -7.54 -18.73 8.48
N ARG A 285 -8.36 -17.69 8.45
CA ARG A 285 -9.75 -17.77 8.00
C ARG A 285 -10.17 -16.55 7.16
N ILE A 286 -11.27 -16.68 6.47
CA ILE A 286 -11.92 -15.58 5.75
C ILE A 286 -12.56 -14.63 6.78
N VAL A 287 -12.43 -13.33 6.55
CA VAL A 287 -12.79 -12.29 7.52
C VAL A 287 -14.25 -12.34 7.99
N ASN A 288 -15.17 -12.73 7.13
CA ASN A 288 -16.59 -12.85 7.47
C ASN A 288 -17.35 -13.75 6.49
N GLU A 289 -18.60 -14.09 6.85
CA GLU A 289 -19.45 -14.96 6.07
C GLU A 289 -19.78 -14.39 4.68
N LYS A 290 -19.97 -13.09 4.54
CA LYS A 290 -20.24 -12.46 3.24
C LYS A 290 -19.11 -12.73 2.24
N HIS A 291 -17.84 -12.56 2.66
CA HIS A 291 -16.70 -12.85 1.81
C HIS A 291 -16.51 -14.35 1.58
N PHE A 292 -16.81 -15.19 2.59
CA PHE A 292 -16.79 -16.63 2.44
C PHE A 292 -17.78 -17.07 1.35
N GLN A 293 -19.05 -16.65 1.41
CA GLN A 293 -20.06 -17.03 0.41
C GLN A 293 -19.70 -16.51 -1.00
N ARG A 294 -19.17 -15.28 -1.10
CA ARG A 294 -18.66 -14.75 -2.36
C ARG A 294 -17.58 -15.67 -2.96
N LEU A 295 -16.62 -16.07 -2.18
CA LEU A 295 -15.54 -16.96 -2.63
C LEU A 295 -16.05 -18.33 -3.06
N MET A 296 -17.01 -18.90 -2.31
CA MET A 296 -17.65 -20.16 -2.70
C MET A 296 -18.38 -20.04 -4.04
N GLY A 297 -18.97 -18.89 -4.34
CA GLY A 297 -19.60 -18.60 -5.63
C GLY A 297 -18.63 -18.45 -6.80
N LEU A 298 -17.35 -18.14 -6.54
CA LEU A 298 -16.30 -18.07 -7.57
C LEU A 298 -15.69 -19.44 -7.90
N MET A 299 -15.88 -20.44 -7.04
CA MET A 299 -15.23 -21.74 -7.15
C MET A 299 -16.07 -22.71 -8.02
N ASP A 300 -15.62 -22.93 -9.25
CA ASP A 300 -16.13 -24.02 -10.09
C ASP A 300 -15.53 -25.35 -9.61
N ARG A 301 -16.36 -26.20 -9.00
CA ARG A 301 -15.92 -27.47 -8.39
C ARG A 301 -15.39 -28.47 -9.39
N ASP A 302 -15.85 -28.44 -10.65
CA ASP A 302 -15.40 -29.35 -11.71
C ASP A 302 -13.99 -28.99 -12.21
N LYS A 303 -13.50 -27.81 -11.86
CA LYS A 303 -12.16 -27.33 -12.21
C LYS A 303 -11.17 -27.44 -11.05
N VAL A 304 -11.61 -27.87 -9.86
CA VAL A 304 -10.73 -28.06 -8.71
C VAL A 304 -9.81 -29.24 -8.93
N VAL A 305 -8.50 -29.00 -8.84
CA VAL A 305 -7.47 -30.04 -8.93
C VAL A 305 -6.71 -30.25 -7.61
N THR A 306 -6.80 -29.29 -6.70
CA THR A 306 -6.24 -29.38 -5.35
C THR A 306 -7.13 -28.54 -4.41
N GLY A 307 -7.36 -29.00 -3.19
CA GLY A 307 -8.15 -28.26 -2.19
C GLY A 307 -9.66 -28.38 -2.43
N GLY A 308 -10.37 -27.25 -2.31
CA GLY A 308 -11.84 -27.18 -2.47
C GLY A 308 -12.64 -27.47 -1.21
N GLN A 309 -12.00 -27.96 -0.14
CA GLN A 309 -12.66 -28.14 1.15
C GLN A 309 -12.97 -26.78 1.79
N SER A 310 -14.08 -26.70 2.51
CA SER A 310 -14.50 -25.48 3.19
C SER A 310 -15.31 -25.80 4.44
N CYS A 311 -15.25 -24.91 5.42
CA CYS A 311 -15.99 -25.00 6.69
C CYS A 311 -16.59 -23.63 7.01
N LEU A 312 -17.91 -23.49 6.85
CA LEU A 312 -18.61 -22.24 7.13
C LEU A 312 -18.54 -21.83 8.62
N PRO A 313 -18.72 -22.75 9.59
CA PRO A 313 -18.61 -22.38 11.01
C PRO A 313 -17.28 -21.76 11.41
N THR A 314 -16.17 -22.17 10.79
CA THR A 314 -14.83 -21.63 11.04
C THR A 314 -14.42 -20.57 10.02
N LEU A 315 -15.24 -20.30 9.02
CA LEU A 315 -14.97 -19.41 7.89
C LEU A 315 -13.70 -19.79 7.11
N GLN A 316 -13.35 -21.06 7.05
CA GLN A 316 -12.16 -21.54 6.37
C GLN A 316 -12.47 -22.12 4.99
N ILE A 317 -11.62 -21.79 4.03
CA ILE A 317 -11.59 -22.38 2.68
C ILE A 317 -10.15 -22.86 2.46
N ALA A 318 -9.96 -24.13 2.14
CA ALA A 318 -8.64 -24.69 1.90
C ALA A 318 -7.93 -24.02 0.72
N PRO A 319 -6.59 -23.97 0.71
CA PRO A 319 -5.81 -23.60 -0.45
C PRO A 319 -6.28 -24.39 -1.68
N THR A 320 -6.84 -23.69 -2.67
CA THR A 320 -7.54 -24.30 -3.80
C THR A 320 -6.91 -23.89 -5.11
N ILE A 321 -6.64 -24.87 -5.99
CA ILE A 321 -6.12 -24.65 -7.34
C ILE A 321 -7.20 -25.08 -8.34
N LEU A 322 -7.49 -24.18 -9.29
CA LEU A 322 -8.39 -24.44 -10.41
C LEU A 322 -7.58 -24.59 -11.70
N ASP A 323 -7.80 -25.68 -12.44
CA ASP A 323 -7.24 -25.89 -13.78
C ASP A 323 -8.34 -25.75 -14.86
N ARG A 324 -7.94 -25.64 -16.13
CA ARG A 324 -8.84 -25.47 -17.29
C ARG A 324 -9.73 -24.22 -17.16
N VAL A 325 -9.20 -23.18 -16.51
CA VAL A 325 -9.90 -21.91 -16.35
C VAL A 325 -9.84 -21.10 -17.63
N THR A 326 -10.95 -20.44 -17.96
CA THR A 326 -11.07 -19.55 -19.12
C THR A 326 -11.30 -18.12 -18.67
N PRO A 327 -11.01 -17.11 -19.51
CA PRO A 327 -11.29 -15.72 -19.19
C PRO A 327 -12.76 -15.40 -18.86
N GLY A 328 -13.70 -16.24 -19.30
CA GLY A 328 -15.15 -16.07 -19.05
C GLY A 328 -15.63 -16.61 -17.71
N ASP A 329 -14.80 -17.38 -16.99
CA ASP A 329 -15.21 -18.00 -15.73
C ASP A 329 -15.43 -16.95 -14.62
N PRO A 330 -16.35 -17.20 -13.67
CA PRO A 330 -16.64 -16.27 -12.57
C PRO A 330 -15.40 -15.83 -11.80
N VAL A 331 -14.46 -16.74 -11.53
CA VAL A 331 -13.21 -16.47 -10.82
C VAL A 331 -12.29 -15.48 -11.54
N MET A 332 -12.52 -15.20 -12.83
CA MET A 332 -11.76 -14.25 -13.63
C MET A 332 -12.42 -12.87 -13.75
N GLN A 333 -13.66 -12.69 -13.29
CA GLN A 333 -14.43 -11.44 -13.48
C GLN A 333 -14.15 -10.38 -12.42
N GLU A 334 -13.67 -10.78 -11.24
CA GLU A 334 -13.34 -9.86 -10.15
C GLU A 334 -12.02 -10.27 -9.45
N GLU A 335 -11.46 -9.39 -8.63
CA GLU A 335 -10.36 -9.74 -7.72
C GLU A 335 -10.81 -10.82 -6.74
N ILE A 336 -10.06 -11.92 -6.65
CA ILE A 336 -10.47 -13.08 -5.83
C ILE A 336 -10.39 -12.72 -4.34
N PHE A 337 -9.28 -12.14 -3.88
CA PHE A 337 -9.06 -11.78 -2.49
C PHE A 337 -9.37 -12.93 -1.53
N GLY A 338 -8.83 -14.13 -1.86
CA GLY A 338 -9.11 -15.38 -1.16
C GLY A 338 -8.24 -16.53 -1.67
N PRO A 339 -8.37 -17.74 -1.08
CA PRO A 339 -7.43 -18.84 -1.28
C PRO A 339 -7.78 -19.71 -2.51
N ILE A 340 -8.18 -19.08 -3.61
CA ILE A 340 -8.49 -19.75 -4.87
C ILE A 340 -7.49 -19.26 -5.93
N LEU A 341 -6.78 -20.17 -6.57
CA LEU A 341 -5.75 -19.88 -7.57
C LEU A 341 -6.11 -20.52 -8.92
N PRO A 342 -6.68 -19.75 -9.85
CA PRO A 342 -6.95 -20.23 -11.21
C PRO A 342 -5.68 -20.21 -12.06
N VAL A 343 -5.54 -21.25 -12.91
CA VAL A 343 -4.45 -21.41 -13.86
C VAL A 343 -4.99 -21.33 -15.28
N LEU A 344 -4.49 -20.37 -16.04
CA LEU A 344 -4.74 -20.20 -17.48
C LEU A 344 -3.43 -20.44 -18.24
N THR A 345 -3.55 -20.68 -19.55
CA THR A 345 -2.39 -20.93 -20.42
C THR A 345 -2.24 -19.88 -21.51
N TYR A 346 -1.01 -19.76 -21.99
CA TYR A 346 -0.64 -19.06 -23.22
C TYR A 346 0.42 -19.86 -23.98
N ASP A 347 0.54 -19.67 -25.29
CA ASP A 347 1.48 -20.44 -26.12
C ASP A 347 2.71 -19.62 -26.52
N ARG A 348 2.56 -18.32 -26.74
CA ARG A 348 3.66 -17.42 -27.09
C ARG A 348 3.63 -16.20 -26.19
N PHE A 349 4.82 -15.68 -25.87
CA PHE A 349 4.91 -14.51 -24.98
C PHE A 349 4.09 -13.30 -25.47
N GLU A 350 3.95 -13.16 -26.78
CA GLU A 350 3.14 -12.10 -27.40
C GLU A 350 1.65 -12.21 -27.09
N ASP A 351 1.15 -13.42 -26.81
CA ASP A 351 -0.25 -13.65 -26.45
C ASP A 351 -0.62 -12.95 -25.13
N LEU A 352 0.38 -12.76 -24.24
CA LEU A 352 0.22 -12.04 -22.98
C LEU A 352 -0.17 -10.57 -23.23
N TYR A 353 0.24 -9.98 -24.33
CA TYR A 353 -0.14 -8.59 -24.66
C TYR A 353 -1.63 -8.47 -24.90
N ALA A 354 -2.23 -9.41 -25.64
CA ALA A 354 -3.67 -9.44 -25.88
C ALA A 354 -4.44 -9.79 -24.59
N LEU A 355 -3.93 -10.75 -23.81
CA LEU A 355 -4.56 -11.19 -22.57
C LEU A 355 -4.61 -10.10 -21.49
N LEU A 356 -3.64 -9.18 -21.50
CA LEU A 356 -3.49 -8.11 -20.49
C LEU A 356 -3.84 -6.72 -21.00
N ALA A 357 -4.05 -6.52 -22.33
CA ALA A 357 -4.24 -5.21 -22.94
C ALA A 357 -5.42 -4.42 -22.36
N ASP A 358 -6.57 -5.07 -22.27
CA ASP A 358 -7.83 -4.46 -21.83
C ASP A 358 -8.13 -4.68 -20.33
N LYS A 359 -7.15 -5.25 -19.58
CA LYS A 359 -7.31 -5.43 -18.15
C LYS A 359 -6.92 -4.17 -17.39
N PRO A 360 -7.62 -3.87 -16.28
CA PRO A 360 -7.18 -2.84 -15.35
C PRO A 360 -5.72 -3.06 -14.94
N LYS A 361 -4.96 -1.98 -14.80
CA LYS A 361 -3.56 -2.07 -14.37
C LYS A 361 -3.50 -2.63 -12.95
N PRO A 362 -2.87 -3.79 -12.74
CA PRO A 362 -2.85 -4.44 -11.45
C PRO A 362 -1.93 -3.72 -10.46
N LEU A 363 -2.16 -3.93 -9.17
CA LEU A 363 -1.27 -3.46 -8.12
C LEU A 363 0.08 -4.18 -8.18
N ALA A 364 0.07 -5.49 -8.47
CA ALA A 364 1.30 -6.26 -8.65
C ALA A 364 1.30 -7.10 -9.94
N LEU A 365 2.51 -7.35 -10.46
CA LEU A 365 2.79 -8.31 -11.52
C LEU A 365 3.98 -9.17 -11.14
N TYR A 366 3.87 -10.48 -11.37
CA TYR A 366 4.92 -11.45 -11.09
C TYR A 366 5.32 -12.19 -12.35
N LEU A 367 6.62 -12.40 -12.54
CA LEU A 367 7.15 -13.15 -13.67
C LEU A 367 8.20 -14.16 -13.20
N PHE A 368 7.95 -15.44 -13.42
CA PHE A 368 8.90 -16.51 -13.24
C PHE A 368 9.51 -16.90 -14.58
N SER A 369 10.79 -16.60 -14.76
CA SER A 369 11.53 -16.80 -16.01
C SER A 369 13.02 -16.78 -15.78
N GLU A 370 13.77 -17.61 -16.52
CA GLU A 370 15.23 -17.50 -16.64
C GLU A 370 15.63 -16.77 -17.95
N ASN A 371 14.67 -16.45 -18.82
CA ASN A 371 14.88 -15.75 -20.09
C ASN A 371 15.04 -14.24 -19.89
N ARG A 372 16.27 -13.74 -19.88
CA ARG A 372 16.57 -12.31 -19.64
C ARG A 372 15.95 -11.33 -20.65
N PRO A 373 15.92 -11.62 -21.97
CA PRO A 373 15.15 -10.82 -22.92
C PRO A 373 13.66 -10.69 -22.57
N CYS A 374 12.99 -11.81 -22.28
CA CYS A 374 11.60 -11.87 -21.86
C CYS A 374 11.34 -11.02 -20.60
N ILE A 375 12.21 -11.16 -19.58
CA ILE A 375 12.12 -10.36 -18.35
C ILE A 375 12.20 -8.85 -18.66
N ARG A 376 13.17 -8.43 -19.47
CA ARG A 376 13.33 -7.00 -19.82
C ARG A 376 12.13 -6.47 -20.59
N GLU A 377 11.61 -7.26 -21.52
CA GLU A 377 10.45 -6.90 -22.31
C GLU A 377 9.19 -6.77 -21.42
N ALA A 378 8.92 -7.75 -20.57
CA ALA A 378 7.81 -7.70 -19.62
C ALA A 378 7.87 -6.47 -18.71
N MET A 379 9.03 -6.21 -18.09
CA MET A 379 9.21 -5.07 -17.16
C MET A 379 9.08 -3.71 -17.86
N SER A 380 9.38 -3.61 -19.15
CA SER A 380 9.26 -2.35 -19.91
C SER A 380 7.86 -2.15 -20.51
N ARG A 381 7.15 -3.21 -20.86
CA ARG A 381 5.93 -3.14 -21.67
C ARG A 381 4.64 -3.23 -20.84
N PHE A 382 4.60 -4.06 -19.81
CA PHE A 382 3.45 -4.14 -18.93
C PHE A 382 3.41 -2.98 -17.95
N ARG A 383 2.19 -2.53 -17.61
CA ARG A 383 1.95 -1.44 -16.65
C ARG A 383 1.31 -1.99 -15.40
N PHE A 384 1.97 -1.80 -14.25
CA PHE A 384 1.55 -2.28 -12.94
C PHE A 384 2.15 -1.39 -11.85
N GLY A 385 1.67 -1.52 -10.61
CA GLY A 385 2.19 -0.74 -9.49
C GLY A 385 3.60 -1.17 -9.08
N GLY A 386 3.79 -2.43 -8.74
CA GLY A 386 5.06 -3.03 -8.37
C GLY A 386 5.09 -4.52 -8.69
N GLY A 387 6.20 -5.23 -8.40
CA GLY A 387 6.23 -6.66 -8.70
C GLY A 387 7.56 -7.32 -8.43
N CYS A 388 7.62 -8.62 -8.72
CA CYS A 388 8.83 -9.42 -8.55
C CYS A 388 9.15 -10.22 -9.81
N VAL A 389 10.44 -10.41 -10.05
CA VAL A 389 10.96 -11.42 -10.97
C VAL A 389 11.43 -12.62 -10.14
N ASN A 390 10.93 -13.80 -10.47
CA ASN A 390 11.21 -15.06 -9.79
C ASN A 390 10.83 -15.09 -8.29
N ASP A 391 9.94 -14.20 -7.86
CA ASP A 391 9.33 -14.21 -6.52
C ASP A 391 7.94 -13.56 -6.57
N VAL A 392 7.25 -13.52 -5.43
CA VAL A 392 5.97 -12.85 -5.27
C VAL A 392 5.94 -12.06 -3.95
N VAL A 393 5.07 -11.06 -3.84
CA VAL A 393 4.75 -10.21 -2.68
C VAL A 393 5.90 -9.44 -2.03
N ILE A 394 7.13 -9.94 -2.02
CA ILE A 394 8.26 -9.39 -1.25
C ILE A 394 8.70 -7.96 -1.64
N HIS A 395 8.27 -7.45 -2.79
CA HIS A 395 8.59 -6.09 -3.23
C HIS A 395 8.03 -5.00 -2.29
N LEU A 396 7.00 -5.33 -1.49
CA LEU A 396 6.44 -4.43 -0.48
C LEU A 396 7.19 -4.46 0.86
N ALA A 397 8.01 -5.50 1.11
CA ALA A 397 8.63 -5.72 2.41
C ALA A 397 9.93 -4.93 2.61
N THR A 398 10.01 -3.71 2.06
CA THR A 398 11.18 -2.85 2.20
C THR A 398 10.80 -1.37 2.23
N SER A 399 11.39 -0.61 3.15
CA SER A 399 11.25 0.84 3.22
C SER A 399 12.16 1.59 2.22
N GLU A 400 12.97 0.88 1.42
CA GLU A 400 13.86 1.49 0.43
C GLU A 400 13.17 1.77 -0.91
N MET A 401 12.02 1.14 -1.16
CA MET A 401 11.21 1.32 -2.37
C MET A 401 9.81 1.78 -1.98
N GLY A 402 9.24 2.72 -2.75
CA GLY A 402 7.85 3.08 -2.58
C GLY A 402 6.92 1.95 -3.05
N PHE A 403 5.81 1.77 -2.35
CA PHE A 403 4.73 0.85 -2.70
C PHE A 403 3.49 1.65 -3.09
N GLY A 404 2.86 1.31 -4.21
CA GLY A 404 1.64 1.98 -4.68
C GLY A 404 1.18 1.49 -6.05
N GLY A 405 -0.09 1.76 -6.34
CA GLY A 405 -0.77 1.38 -7.57
C GLY A 405 -0.71 2.42 -8.68
N VAL A 406 -1.30 2.07 -9.83
CA VAL A 406 -1.46 2.95 -10.99
C VAL A 406 -2.83 2.76 -11.64
N GLY A 407 -3.57 3.86 -11.87
CA GLY A 407 -4.92 3.79 -12.44
C GLY A 407 -5.91 3.13 -11.48
N GLU A 408 -6.51 2.02 -11.89
CA GLU A 408 -7.52 1.32 -11.09
C GLU A 408 -6.95 0.65 -9.84
N SER A 409 -5.64 0.40 -9.78
CA SER A 409 -4.98 -0.15 -8.59
C SER A 409 -4.55 0.90 -7.58
N GLY A 410 -4.65 2.19 -7.92
CA GLY A 410 -4.35 3.26 -6.99
C GLY A 410 -3.69 4.48 -7.59
N MET A 411 -3.33 5.43 -6.73
CA MET A 411 -2.58 6.63 -7.04
C MET A 411 -1.72 7.05 -5.86
N GLY A 412 -0.50 7.47 -6.14
CA GLY A 412 0.51 7.76 -5.13
C GLY A 412 1.28 6.50 -4.72
N ALA A 413 2.07 6.62 -3.69
CA ALA A 413 2.85 5.52 -3.10
C ALA A 413 3.33 5.92 -1.70
N TYR A 414 3.68 4.95 -0.85
CA TYR A 414 4.19 5.17 0.49
C TYR A 414 5.36 4.19 0.79
N HIS A 415 5.76 4.04 2.01
CA HIS A 415 6.98 3.42 2.55
C HIS A 415 8.24 4.29 2.42
N GLY A 416 8.98 4.35 3.49
CA GLY A 416 10.28 4.96 3.59
C GLY A 416 10.32 6.42 3.11
N LYS A 417 11.35 6.75 2.34
CA LYS A 417 11.48 8.08 1.76
C LYS A 417 10.22 8.52 1.00
N ARG A 418 9.60 7.59 0.25
CA ARG A 418 8.40 7.90 -0.53
C ARG A 418 7.22 8.24 0.38
N GLY A 419 7.04 7.52 1.49
CA GLY A 419 6.02 7.82 2.49
C GLY A 419 6.19 9.20 3.11
N PHE A 420 7.42 9.55 3.55
CA PHE A 420 7.71 10.91 4.02
C PHE A 420 7.36 11.97 2.96
N GLU A 421 7.72 11.74 1.70
CA GLU A 421 7.42 12.67 0.59
C GLU A 421 5.93 12.77 0.34
N THR A 422 5.21 11.67 0.40
CA THR A 422 3.75 11.58 0.20
C THR A 422 2.99 12.38 1.25
N PHE A 423 3.40 12.35 2.50
CA PHE A 423 2.80 13.15 3.57
C PHE A 423 3.39 14.56 3.70
N SER A 424 4.18 15.01 2.71
CA SER A 424 4.81 16.33 2.69
C SER A 424 4.50 17.09 1.41
N HIS A 425 4.24 18.39 1.54
CA HIS A 425 4.26 19.33 0.42
C HIS A 425 5.66 19.93 0.25
N THR A 426 6.14 20.03 -0.98
CA THR A 426 7.44 20.64 -1.29
C THR A 426 7.27 22.08 -1.73
N LYS A 427 7.80 23.01 -0.94
CA LYS A 427 7.88 24.44 -1.29
C LYS A 427 9.17 24.72 -2.04
N SER A 428 9.08 25.36 -3.21
CA SER A 428 10.23 25.86 -3.95
C SER A 428 10.47 27.32 -3.58
N ILE A 429 11.65 27.63 -3.04
CA ILE A 429 11.98 28.95 -2.50
C ILE A 429 13.23 29.48 -3.19
N VAL A 430 13.16 30.74 -3.60
CA VAL A 430 14.31 31.54 -4.04
C VAL A 430 14.56 32.61 -3.00
N ASP A 431 15.66 32.49 -2.25
CA ASP A 431 16.13 33.48 -1.31
C ASP A 431 17.04 34.48 -2.04
N LYS A 432 16.47 35.58 -2.50
CA LYS A 432 17.15 36.63 -3.26
C LYS A 432 17.83 37.62 -2.31
N LYS A 433 19.12 37.93 -2.55
CA LYS A 433 19.86 38.94 -1.79
C LYS A 433 19.40 40.33 -2.18
N THR A 434 19.43 41.25 -1.22
CA THR A 434 18.93 42.64 -1.37
C THR A 434 20.01 43.67 -1.75
N TRP A 435 21.30 43.27 -1.69
CA TRP A 435 22.42 44.14 -2.01
C TRP A 435 22.65 44.34 -3.51
N MET A 436 21.99 43.48 -4.35
CA MET A 436 22.11 43.55 -5.80
C MET A 436 20.76 43.25 -6.46
N ASP A 437 20.49 43.99 -7.54
CA ASP A 437 19.35 43.76 -8.40
C ASP A 437 19.76 43.88 -9.88
N LEU A 438 18.99 43.23 -10.78
CA LEU A 438 19.23 43.23 -12.21
C LEU A 438 18.24 44.20 -12.88
N PRO A 439 18.65 45.42 -13.29
CA PRO A 439 17.75 46.43 -13.83
C PRO A 439 17.03 45.99 -15.11
N MET A 440 17.61 45.04 -15.86
CA MET A 440 17.03 44.52 -17.10
C MET A 440 15.68 43.81 -16.94
N ARG A 441 15.26 43.43 -15.73
CA ARG A 441 13.98 42.76 -15.45
C ARG A 441 12.79 43.74 -15.30
N TYR A 442 13.08 45.06 -15.19
CA TYR A 442 12.06 46.07 -14.93
C TYR A 442 11.72 46.89 -16.19
N GLN A 443 10.52 47.43 -16.21
CA GLN A 443 10.11 48.40 -17.21
C GLN A 443 10.66 49.80 -16.88
N PRO A 444 10.90 50.66 -17.89
CA PRO A 444 10.76 50.40 -19.34
C PRO A 444 11.88 49.49 -19.85
N TYR A 445 11.51 48.52 -20.72
CA TYR A 445 12.47 47.52 -21.23
C TYR A 445 13.44 48.17 -22.23
N GLN A 446 14.71 48.27 -21.85
CA GLN A 446 15.78 48.79 -22.69
C GLN A 446 16.37 47.66 -23.55
N LYS A 447 15.61 47.21 -24.60
CA LYS A 447 15.94 46.10 -25.45
C LYS A 447 17.32 46.18 -26.11
N ASN A 448 17.72 47.40 -26.54
CA ASN A 448 19.01 47.62 -27.20
C ASN A 448 20.20 47.46 -26.28
N LEU A 449 20.01 47.75 -24.95
CA LEU A 449 21.08 47.65 -23.96
C LEU A 449 21.17 46.27 -23.36
N TYR A 450 20.05 45.65 -23.00
CA TYR A 450 20.01 44.41 -22.21
C TYR A 450 19.62 43.16 -22.99
N GLY A 451 19.20 43.30 -24.28
CA GLY A 451 18.71 42.17 -25.07
C GLY A 451 19.70 41.02 -25.20
N LYS A 452 20.97 41.30 -25.52
CA LYS A 452 22.03 40.30 -25.64
C LYS A 452 22.36 39.60 -24.33
N LEU A 453 22.37 40.35 -23.22
CA LEU A 453 22.58 39.83 -21.87
C LEU A 453 21.42 38.94 -21.44
N LEU A 454 20.18 39.33 -21.73
CA LEU A 454 18.99 38.51 -21.45
C LEU A 454 19.04 37.17 -22.18
N HIS A 455 19.41 37.18 -23.47
CA HIS A 455 19.61 35.94 -24.23
C HIS A 455 20.72 35.06 -23.69
N LEU A 456 21.78 35.64 -23.10
CA LEU A 456 22.84 34.87 -22.46
C LEU A 456 22.39 34.24 -21.15
N PHE A 457 21.59 34.93 -20.34
CA PHE A 457 21.15 34.48 -19.02
C PHE A 457 19.97 33.48 -19.06
N LEU A 458 19.20 33.47 -20.14
CA LEU A 458 18.04 32.60 -20.33
C LEU A 458 18.28 31.43 -21.31
N ARG A 459 19.54 31.04 -21.48
CA ARG A 459 19.92 29.85 -22.28
C ARG A 459 19.82 28.57 -21.49
#